data_c3363931d9a5f32b13b2035ece101ef7
#
_entry.id   c3363931d9a5f32b13b2035ece101ef7
#
_cell.length_a   1.000
_cell.length_b   1.000
_cell.length_c   1.000
_cell.angle_alpha   90.00
_cell.angle_beta   90.00
_cell.angle_gamma   90.00
#
_symmetry.space_group_name_H-M   'P 1'
#
loop_
_entity.id
_entity.type
_entity.pdbx_description
1 polymer ?
#
loop_
_entity_poly.entity_id
_entity_poly.type
_entity_poly.pdbx_seq_one_letter_code
_entity_poly.pdbx_strand_id
1 'polypeptide(L)'
;YKSDNVPKNTVDLTDSQWAVIKQGMRQMVSDHTSPSALINQINVNVAGKTGTAEEDTTRPDHALFVSFAPYENPEVSVTCVIPHGYTSGNAEELAGMVYAYMYDPDKLDTLDITGNNQMSD
;
A
#
# COMPACT_ATOMS: atom_id res chain seq x y z
N TYR A 1 -3.30 -24.61 2.22
CA TYR A 1 -2.69 -24.87 0.91
C TYR A 1 -1.22 -24.50 1.00
N LYS A 2 -0.34 -25.48 1.22
CA LYS A 2 1.10 -25.29 1.00
C LYS A 2 1.32 -25.52 -0.49
N SER A 3 1.36 -24.46 -1.28
CA SER A 3 1.93 -24.53 -2.62
C SER A 3 3.45 -24.53 -2.46
N ASP A 4 4.14 -25.47 -3.08
CA ASP A 4 5.59 -25.39 -3.25
C ASP A 4 5.83 -24.21 -4.23
N ASN A 5 5.98 -23.01 -3.65
CA ASN A 5 6.27 -21.81 -4.41
C ASN A 5 7.72 -21.87 -4.93
N VAL A 6 7.92 -22.60 -6.00
CA VAL A 6 9.17 -22.54 -6.76
C VAL A 6 9.09 -21.34 -7.68
N PRO A 7 9.97 -20.31 -7.53
CA PRO A 7 9.99 -19.19 -8.44
C PRO A 7 10.23 -19.67 -9.87
N LYS A 8 9.38 -19.23 -10.81
CA LYS A 8 9.60 -19.52 -12.24
C LYS A 8 10.80 -18.79 -12.81
N ASN A 9 11.04 -17.59 -12.31
CA ASN A 9 12.14 -16.73 -12.72
C ASN A 9 12.64 -15.98 -11.50
N THR A 10 13.94 -15.72 -11.47
CA THR A 10 14.59 -14.81 -10.52
C THR A 10 15.11 -13.59 -11.29
N VAL A 11 15.01 -12.42 -10.67
CA VAL A 11 15.59 -11.19 -11.19
C VAL A 11 16.86 -10.92 -10.40
N ASP A 12 17.99 -11.04 -11.08
CA ASP A 12 19.31 -10.79 -10.48
C ASP A 12 19.59 -9.29 -10.50
N LEU A 13 19.40 -8.65 -9.35
CA LEU A 13 19.77 -7.26 -9.11
C LEU A 13 20.87 -7.20 -8.05
N THR A 14 21.76 -6.24 -8.19
CA THR A 14 22.75 -5.93 -7.15
C THR A 14 22.07 -5.33 -5.92
N ASP A 15 22.71 -5.40 -4.76
CA ASP A 15 22.19 -4.79 -3.53
C ASP A 15 21.93 -3.29 -3.70
N SER A 16 22.77 -2.60 -4.45
CA SER A 16 22.59 -1.17 -4.74
C SER A 16 21.34 -0.89 -5.59
N GLN A 17 21.04 -1.75 -6.57
CA GLN A 17 19.83 -1.62 -7.38
C GLN A 17 18.56 -1.90 -6.54
N TRP A 18 18.60 -2.93 -5.69
CA TRP A 18 17.53 -3.20 -4.73
C TRP A 18 17.32 -2.04 -3.76
N ALA A 19 18.41 -1.44 -3.26
CA ALA A 19 18.33 -0.29 -2.35
C ALA A 19 17.63 0.90 -3.02
N VAL A 20 17.92 1.21 -4.28
CA VAL A 20 17.28 2.30 -5.02
C VAL A 20 15.77 2.05 -5.20
N ILE A 21 15.37 0.81 -5.56
CA ILE A 21 13.95 0.46 -5.70
C ILE A 21 13.22 0.62 -4.36
N LYS A 22 13.77 0.04 -3.29
CA LYS A 22 13.18 0.14 -1.94
C LYS A 22 13.08 1.59 -1.47
N GLN A 23 14.13 2.39 -1.72
CA GLN A 23 14.14 3.82 -1.38
C GLN A 23 13.05 4.58 -2.12
N GLY A 24 12.88 4.35 -3.43
CA GLY A 24 11.81 4.96 -4.21
C GLY A 24 10.42 4.59 -3.68
N MET A 25 10.21 3.33 -3.29
CA MET A 25 8.97 2.89 -2.65
C MET A 25 8.75 3.55 -1.29
N ARG A 26 9.81 3.76 -0.49
CA ARG A 26 9.70 4.47 0.80
C ARG A 26 9.38 5.95 0.59
N GLN A 27 10.04 6.60 -0.36
CA GLN A 27 9.80 8.01 -0.69
C GLN A 27 8.37 8.22 -1.19
N MET A 28 7.84 7.33 -2.02
CA MET A 28 6.46 7.42 -2.48
C MET A 28 5.48 7.51 -1.31
N VAL A 29 5.67 6.69 -0.27
CA VAL A 29 4.81 6.71 0.92
C VAL A 29 5.09 7.94 1.78
N SER A 30 6.36 8.29 2.05
CA SER A 30 6.71 9.41 2.94
C SER A 30 6.35 10.78 2.38
N ASP A 31 6.40 10.93 1.05
CA ASP A 31 6.17 12.21 0.39
C ASP A 31 4.69 12.43 0.01
N HIS A 32 3.87 11.39 0.10
CA HIS A 32 2.43 11.47 -0.14
C HIS A 32 1.72 12.10 1.06
N THR A 33 1.14 13.27 0.85
CA THR A 33 0.62 14.09 1.95
C THR A 33 -0.87 13.89 2.27
N SER A 34 -1.65 13.21 1.42
CA SER A 34 -3.09 13.07 1.65
C SER A 34 -3.58 11.63 1.79
N PRO A 35 -3.44 10.73 0.81
CA PRO A 35 -3.90 9.36 1.00
C PRO A 35 -3.07 8.57 2.02
N SER A 36 -1.80 8.95 2.19
CA SER A 36 -0.87 8.30 3.13
C SER A 36 -0.97 8.83 4.55
N ALA A 37 -1.94 9.67 4.87
CA ALA A 37 -1.99 10.33 6.18
C ALA A 37 -1.98 9.32 7.34
N LEU A 38 -2.72 8.24 7.25
CA LEU A 38 -2.70 7.19 8.26
C LEU A 38 -1.39 6.41 8.25
N ILE A 39 -0.96 5.94 7.08
CA ILE A 39 0.22 5.07 6.93
C ILE A 39 1.51 5.76 7.39
N ASN A 40 1.56 7.10 7.36
CA ASN A 40 2.67 7.90 7.88
C ASN A 40 2.54 8.28 9.36
N GLN A 41 1.41 7.97 10.00
CA GLN A 41 1.18 8.25 11.43
C GLN A 41 1.43 7.05 12.33
N ILE A 42 1.57 5.86 11.78
CA ILE A 42 1.82 4.63 12.52
C ILE A 42 3.31 4.45 12.85
N ASN A 43 3.59 3.72 13.94
CA ASN A 43 4.95 3.50 14.44
C ASN A 43 5.76 2.48 13.64
N VAL A 44 5.63 2.50 12.32
CA VAL A 44 6.41 1.66 11.39
C VAL A 44 6.64 2.39 10.07
N ASN A 45 7.84 2.28 9.54
CA ASN A 45 8.13 2.79 8.21
C ASN A 45 7.63 1.81 7.15
N VAL A 46 6.65 2.26 6.37
CA VAL A 46 6.11 1.48 5.23
C VAL A 46 6.73 1.98 3.94
N ALA A 47 7.04 1.06 3.05
CA ALA A 47 7.42 1.35 1.67
C ALA A 47 6.39 0.72 0.73
N GLY A 48 5.99 1.43 -0.32
CA GLY A 48 4.95 0.93 -1.22
C GLY A 48 4.93 1.64 -2.57
N LYS A 49 4.04 1.15 -3.43
CA LYS A 49 3.78 1.74 -4.75
C LYS A 49 2.29 1.67 -5.05
N THR A 50 1.74 2.81 -5.35
CA THR A 50 0.36 2.96 -5.83
C THR A 50 0.24 2.59 -7.30
N GLY A 51 -0.93 2.12 -7.71
CA GLY A 51 -1.28 1.88 -9.09
C GLY A 51 -2.74 2.21 -9.32
N THR A 52 -3.01 2.85 -10.45
CA THR A 52 -4.37 3.09 -10.92
C THR A 52 -4.46 2.48 -12.31
N ALA A 53 -5.37 1.52 -12.50
CA ALA A 53 -5.48 0.78 -13.74
C ALA A 53 -6.85 1.01 -14.37
N GLU A 54 -6.86 1.69 -15.52
CA GLU A 54 -8.03 1.87 -16.35
C GLU A 54 -8.30 0.59 -17.13
N GLU A 55 -9.51 0.05 -17.00
CA GLU A 55 -10.00 -1.08 -17.79
C GLU A 55 -10.91 -0.60 -18.92
N ASP A 56 -11.75 0.38 -18.64
CA ASP A 56 -12.77 0.92 -19.53
C ASP A 56 -13.07 2.38 -19.16
N THR A 57 -13.26 3.24 -20.15
CA THR A 57 -13.57 4.67 -19.96
C THR A 57 -14.97 4.91 -19.36
N THR A 58 -15.81 3.87 -19.26
CA THR A 58 -17.17 3.98 -18.71
C THR A 58 -17.27 3.58 -17.25
N ARG A 59 -16.18 3.06 -16.66
CA ARG A 59 -16.13 2.59 -15.28
C ARG A 59 -14.98 3.25 -14.53
N PRO A 60 -15.08 3.39 -13.20
CA PRO A 60 -13.96 3.85 -12.40
C PRO A 60 -12.76 2.92 -12.51
N ASP A 61 -11.57 3.48 -12.40
CA ASP A 61 -10.32 2.75 -12.40
C ASP A 61 -10.19 1.78 -11.22
N HIS A 62 -9.39 0.73 -11.39
CA HIS A 62 -9.01 -0.13 -10.29
C HIS A 62 -7.96 0.57 -9.42
N ALA A 63 -8.17 0.53 -8.11
CA ALA A 63 -7.21 1.03 -7.13
C ALA A 63 -6.28 -0.10 -6.68
N LEU A 64 -4.96 0.14 -6.79
CA LEU A 64 -3.94 -0.84 -6.42
C LEU A 64 -2.90 -0.21 -5.49
N PHE A 65 -2.45 -0.99 -4.53
CA PHE A 65 -1.31 -0.65 -3.70
C PHE A 65 -0.54 -1.92 -3.33
N VAL A 66 0.76 -1.91 -3.53
CA VAL A 66 1.67 -2.96 -3.07
C VAL A 66 2.68 -2.37 -2.11
N SER A 67 2.94 -3.05 -1.00
CA SER A 67 3.76 -2.49 0.06
C SER A 67 4.42 -3.55 0.92
N PHE A 68 5.40 -3.12 1.70
CA PHE A 68 6.05 -3.94 2.73
C PHE A 68 6.44 -3.09 3.93
N ALA A 69 6.54 -3.72 5.08
CA ALA A 69 6.98 -3.12 6.34
C ALA A 69 7.65 -4.18 7.27
N PRO A 70 8.50 -3.74 8.20
CA PRO A 70 9.18 -2.44 8.28
C PRO A 70 10.11 -2.21 7.07
N TYR A 71 10.31 -0.95 6.68
CA TYR A 71 11.23 -0.64 5.57
C TYR A 71 12.66 -1.11 5.82
N GLU A 72 13.13 -0.97 7.05
CA GLU A 72 14.50 -1.30 7.46
C GLU A 72 14.77 -2.80 7.45
N ASN A 73 13.80 -3.60 7.86
CA ASN A 73 13.87 -5.07 7.89
C ASN A 73 12.50 -5.65 7.54
N PRO A 74 12.18 -5.84 6.26
CA PRO A 74 10.87 -6.27 5.81
C PRO A 74 10.44 -7.62 6.38
N GLU A 75 9.27 -7.65 7.04
CA GLU A 75 8.69 -8.85 7.65
C GLU A 75 7.34 -9.20 7.02
N VAL A 76 6.61 -8.18 6.56
CA VAL A 76 5.24 -8.31 6.04
C VAL A 76 5.12 -7.57 4.71
N SER A 77 4.41 -8.16 3.78
CA SER A 77 3.95 -7.49 2.57
C SER A 77 2.42 -7.45 2.54
N VAL A 78 1.87 -6.30 2.13
CA VAL A 78 0.44 -6.10 1.93
C VAL A 78 0.21 -5.68 0.49
N THR A 79 -0.68 -6.40 -0.19
CA THR A 79 -1.15 -6.05 -1.52
C THR A 79 -2.64 -5.80 -1.46
N CYS A 80 -3.07 -4.63 -1.87
CA CYS A 80 -4.46 -4.21 -1.88
C CYS A 80 -4.91 -3.96 -3.31
N VAL A 81 -6.03 -4.57 -3.69
CA VAL A 81 -6.67 -4.37 -5.00
C VAL A 81 -8.15 -4.12 -4.76
N ILE A 82 -8.64 -2.96 -5.15
CA ILE A 82 -10.05 -2.60 -5.07
C ILE A 82 -10.57 -2.42 -6.50
N PRO A 83 -11.32 -3.40 -7.03
CA PRO A 83 -11.93 -3.25 -8.35
C PRO A 83 -12.85 -2.03 -8.38
N HIS A 84 -12.69 -1.19 -9.40
CA HIS A 84 -13.44 0.06 -9.57
C HIS A 84 -13.35 0.99 -8.34
N GLY A 85 -12.16 1.00 -7.70
CA GLY A 85 -11.91 1.73 -6.44
C GLY A 85 -11.62 3.22 -6.63
N TYR A 86 -11.81 3.78 -7.80
CA TYR A 86 -11.60 5.19 -8.21
C TYR A 86 -10.14 5.66 -8.16
N THR A 87 -9.51 5.60 -7.02
CA THR A 87 -8.14 6.10 -6.81
C THR A 87 -7.31 5.13 -6.00
N SER A 88 -6.04 5.02 -6.35
CA SER A 88 -5.07 4.21 -5.62
C SER A 88 -4.94 4.60 -4.13
N GLY A 89 -5.30 5.83 -3.76
CA GLY A 89 -5.34 6.26 -2.37
C GLY A 89 -6.25 5.42 -1.49
N ASN A 90 -7.39 4.95 -2.02
CA ASN A 90 -8.30 4.06 -1.27
C ASN A 90 -7.64 2.70 -0.93
N ALA A 91 -6.82 2.16 -1.84
CA ALA A 91 -6.08 0.93 -1.60
C ALA A 91 -4.91 1.15 -0.61
N GLU A 92 -4.27 2.31 -0.65
CA GLU A 92 -3.22 2.70 0.28
C GLU A 92 -3.78 2.91 1.70
N GLU A 93 -4.94 3.57 1.84
CA GLU A 93 -5.60 3.76 3.13
C GLU A 93 -6.00 2.43 3.78
N LEU A 94 -6.56 1.50 2.99
CA LEU A 94 -6.89 0.17 3.48
C LEU A 94 -5.63 -0.60 3.93
N ALA A 95 -4.53 -0.52 3.20
CA ALA A 95 -3.26 -1.11 3.62
C ALA A 95 -2.72 -0.43 4.89
N GLY A 96 -2.89 0.89 5.03
CA GLY A 96 -2.57 1.63 6.24
C GLY A 96 -3.31 1.10 7.48
N MET A 97 -4.59 0.77 7.35
CA MET A 97 -5.38 0.16 8.43
C MET A 97 -4.83 -1.21 8.83
N VAL A 98 -4.39 -2.03 7.86
CA VAL A 98 -3.76 -3.32 8.15
C VAL A 98 -2.46 -3.14 8.92
N TYR A 99 -1.60 -2.21 8.51
CA TYR A 99 -0.36 -1.92 9.22
C TYR A 99 -0.61 -1.31 10.60
N ALA A 100 -1.61 -0.43 10.75
CA ALA A 100 -2.00 0.12 12.05
C ALA A 100 -2.43 -1.02 12.99
N TYR A 101 -3.24 -1.95 12.54
CA TYR A 101 -3.63 -3.11 13.33
C TYR A 101 -2.43 -3.93 13.82
N MET A 102 -1.40 -4.07 12.98
CA MET A 102 -0.23 -4.89 13.28
C MET A 102 0.81 -4.19 14.16
N TYR A 103 1.01 -2.89 13.97
CA TYR A 103 2.15 -2.16 14.55
C TYR A 103 1.76 -1.01 15.49
N ASP A 104 0.53 -0.52 15.40
CA ASP A 104 0.05 0.64 16.18
C ASP A 104 -1.48 0.60 16.35
N PRO A 105 -2.01 -0.43 17.06
CA PRO A 105 -3.45 -0.65 17.15
C PRO A 105 -4.21 0.51 17.79
N ASP A 106 -3.55 1.31 18.65
CA ASP A 106 -4.16 2.50 19.27
C ASP A 106 -4.57 3.55 18.22
N LYS A 107 -3.93 3.55 17.07
CA LYS A 107 -4.29 4.43 15.96
C LYS A 107 -5.62 4.05 15.29
N LEU A 108 -6.02 2.79 15.32
CA LEU A 108 -7.31 2.36 14.77
C LEU A 108 -8.48 2.95 15.54
N ASP A 109 -8.35 3.07 16.86
CA ASP A 109 -9.39 3.65 17.72
C ASP A 109 -9.61 5.14 17.46
N THR A 110 -8.65 5.81 16.82
CA THR A 110 -8.73 7.23 16.46
C THR A 110 -9.26 7.48 15.07
N LEU A 111 -9.44 6.41 14.26
CA LEU A 111 -9.96 6.54 12.90
C LEU A 111 -11.48 6.71 12.93
N ASP A 112 -11.95 7.80 12.37
CA ASP A 112 -13.37 7.94 12.01
C ASP A 112 -13.65 7.11 10.75
N ILE A 113 -13.98 5.84 10.98
CA ILE A 113 -14.38 4.91 9.90
C ILE A 113 -15.82 5.16 9.42
N THR A 114 -16.48 6.18 9.88
CA THR A 114 -17.73 6.64 9.28
C THR A 114 -17.41 7.31 7.96
N GLY A 115 -17.12 6.49 6.95
CA GLY A 115 -16.80 6.95 5.62
C GLY A 115 -17.88 7.91 5.12
N ASN A 116 -17.48 9.11 4.78
CA ASN A 116 -18.26 9.98 3.92
C ASN A 116 -18.38 9.31 2.55
N ASN A 117 -19.38 8.44 2.44
CA ASN A 117 -19.74 7.78 1.20
C ASN A 117 -20.44 8.81 0.29
N GLN A 118 -19.75 9.91 0.01
CA GLN A 118 -20.18 10.86 -1.01
C GLN A 118 -19.65 10.36 -2.35
N MET A 119 -20.44 9.55 -3.02
CA MET A 119 -20.33 9.45 -4.46
C MET A 119 -20.67 10.84 -5.01
N SER A 120 -19.67 11.56 -5.44
CA SER A 120 -19.91 12.74 -6.29
C SER A 120 -20.34 12.20 -7.65
N ASP A 121 -21.59 12.48 -8.02
CA ASP A 121 -22.12 12.31 -9.37
C ASP A 121 -21.29 13.07 -10.40
#